data_cc627d2da22ba08d7eea8f018897b2e8
#
_entry.id   cc627d2da22ba08d7eea8f018897b2e8
#
_cell.length_a   1.000
_cell.length_b   1.000
_cell.length_c   1.000
_cell.angle_alpha   90.00
_cell.angle_beta   90.00
_cell.angle_gamma   90.00
#
_symmetry.space_group_name_H-M   'P 1'
#
loop_
_entity.id
_entity.type
_entity.pdbx_description
1 polymer ?
#
loop_
_entity_poly.entity_id
_entity_poly.type
_entity_poly.pdbx_seq_one_letter_code
_entity_poly.pdbx_strand_id
1 'polypeptide(L)'
;MEISNIGTDIVDINRFRKKEYKENKKFYEKIFTKSEIEYCLSFKNNSEHFAGKFAIKEAVKKSIKEKINFKEILTSHNNLKPKIIF
;
A
#
# COMPACT_ATOMS: atom_id res chain seq x y z
N MET A 1 4.87 16.66 -1.63
CA MET A 1 3.70 16.17 -2.37
C MET A 1 2.65 15.61 -1.43
N GLU A 2 1.48 16.13 -1.52
CA GLU A 2 0.42 15.62 -0.71
C GLU A 2 -0.21 14.44 -1.37
N ILE A 3 -0.21 13.36 -0.67
CA ILE A 3 -0.77 12.14 -1.21
C ILE A 3 -2.08 11.85 -0.56
N SER A 4 -2.55 12.77 0.16
CA SER A 4 -3.75 12.59 0.89
C SER A 4 -4.88 12.79 -0.02
N ASN A 5 -5.30 12.06 -0.68
CA ASN A 5 -6.40 12.33 -1.33
C ASN A 5 -7.23 11.22 -1.58
N ILE A 6 -7.79 11.26 -1.33
CA ILE A 6 -8.88 11.49 -0.96
C ILE A 6 -9.97 10.65 -1.62
N GLY A 7 -10.44 10.93 -2.72
CA GLY A 7 -11.45 10.14 -3.39
C GLY A 7 -10.93 8.76 -3.79
N THR A 8 -9.68 8.71 -4.13
CA THR A 8 -9.00 7.49 -4.50
C THR A 8 -8.93 6.51 -3.34
N ASP A 9 -8.76 7.05 -2.16
CA ASP A 9 -8.59 6.24 -0.97
C ASP A 9 -9.83 5.39 -0.65
N ILE A 10 -10.99 5.94 -0.88
CA ILE A 10 -12.23 5.20 -0.61
C ILE A 10 -12.36 3.99 -1.53
N VAL A 11 -12.02 4.16 -2.79
CA VAL A 11 -12.09 3.07 -3.76
C VAL A 11 -11.09 1.97 -3.39
N ASP A 12 -9.89 2.36 -3.01
CA ASP A 12 -8.84 1.39 -2.68
C ASP A 12 -9.16 0.66 -1.38
N ILE A 13 -9.73 1.34 -0.39
CA ILE A 13 -10.14 0.70 0.84
C ILE A 13 -11.15 -0.39 0.54
N ASN A 14 -12.14 -0.10 -0.28
CA ASN A 14 -13.16 -1.08 -0.64
C ASN A 14 -12.58 -2.26 -1.39
N ARG A 15 -11.60 -2.01 -2.26
CA ARG A 15 -10.92 -3.07 -2.98
C ARG A 15 -10.28 -4.06 -2.02
N PHE A 16 -9.55 -3.55 -1.02
CA PHE A 16 -8.88 -4.41 -0.06
C PHE A 16 -9.84 -5.06 0.93
N ARG A 17 -10.96 -4.43 1.22
CA ARG A 17 -11.99 -5.04 2.04
C ARG A 17 -12.62 -6.25 1.36
N LYS A 18 -12.79 -6.17 0.05
CA LYS A 18 -13.38 -7.26 -0.72
C LYS A 18 -12.39 -8.39 -0.99
N LYS A 19 -11.10 -8.09 -0.95
CA LYS A 19 -10.08 -9.08 -1.17
C LYS A 19 -9.24 -9.23 0.10
N GLU A 20 -9.71 -10.03 1.01
CA GLU A 20 -8.97 -10.26 2.24
C GLU A 20 -7.64 -10.97 1.96
N TYR A 21 -6.60 -10.61 2.70
CA TYR A 21 -5.28 -11.18 2.54
C TYR A 21 -5.30 -12.70 2.62
N LYS A 22 -6.02 -13.22 3.59
CA LYS A 22 -6.10 -14.64 3.86
C LYS A 22 -6.39 -15.47 2.62
N GLU A 23 -7.25 -14.96 1.76
CA GLU A 23 -7.67 -15.68 0.56
C GLU A 23 -7.03 -15.17 -0.72
N ASN A 24 -6.22 -14.14 -0.62
CA ASN A 24 -5.64 -13.50 -1.80
C ASN A 24 -4.17 -13.19 -1.61
N LYS A 25 -3.43 -14.07 -0.99
CA LYS A 25 -2.03 -13.84 -0.63
C LYS A 25 -1.17 -13.43 -1.81
N LYS A 26 -1.35 -14.10 -2.94
CA LYS A 26 -0.52 -13.79 -4.12
C LYS A 26 -0.75 -12.38 -4.64
N PHE A 27 -2.00 -11.92 -4.57
CA PHE A 27 -2.32 -10.55 -4.97
C PHE A 27 -1.54 -9.54 -4.13
N TYR A 28 -1.57 -9.73 -2.81
CA TYR A 28 -0.86 -8.84 -1.89
C TYR A 28 0.65 -8.91 -2.05
N GLU A 29 1.16 -10.12 -2.26
CA GLU A 29 2.61 -10.32 -2.40
C GLU A 29 3.19 -9.71 -3.67
N LYS A 30 2.36 -9.40 -4.65
CA LYS A 30 2.81 -8.69 -5.83
C LYS A 30 2.98 -7.20 -5.59
N ILE A 31 2.32 -6.68 -4.58
CA ILE A 31 2.29 -5.25 -4.29
C ILE A 31 3.15 -4.90 -3.09
N PHE A 32 3.09 -5.70 -2.05
CA PHE A 32 3.69 -5.39 -0.75
C PHE A 32 4.78 -6.38 -0.38
N THR A 33 5.77 -5.89 0.36
CA THR A 33 6.79 -6.76 0.93
C THR A 33 6.21 -7.48 2.13
N LYS A 34 6.89 -8.51 2.58
CA LYS A 34 6.47 -9.25 3.76
C LYS A 34 6.34 -8.35 4.98
N SER A 35 7.29 -7.44 5.15
CA SER A 35 7.28 -6.50 6.26
C SER A 35 6.06 -5.59 6.23
N GLU A 36 5.71 -5.10 5.04
CA GLU A 36 4.54 -4.25 4.87
C GLU A 36 3.26 -5.01 5.18
N ILE A 37 3.18 -6.26 4.74
CA ILE A 37 2.01 -7.09 4.98
C ILE A 37 1.85 -7.35 6.48
N GLU A 38 2.92 -7.72 7.15
CA GLU A 38 2.88 -7.98 8.58
C GLU A 38 2.44 -6.75 9.36
N TYR A 39 2.97 -5.61 8.98
CA TYR A 39 2.58 -4.36 9.62
C TYR A 39 1.08 -4.10 9.46
N CYS A 40 0.58 -4.17 8.25
CA CYS A 40 -0.83 -3.89 7.99
C CYS A 40 -1.75 -4.88 8.69
N LEU A 41 -1.37 -6.16 8.71
CA LEU A 41 -2.20 -7.17 9.34
C LEU A 41 -2.27 -7.04 10.87
N SER A 42 -1.39 -6.26 11.45
CA SER A 42 -1.43 -6.05 12.90
C SER A 42 -2.59 -5.14 13.33
N PHE A 43 -3.29 -4.55 12.40
CA PHE A 43 -4.42 -3.67 12.71
C PHE A 43 -5.74 -4.33 12.35
N LYS A 44 -6.77 -4.01 13.11
CA LYS A 44 -8.12 -4.49 12.79
C LYS A 44 -8.60 -3.91 11.47
N ASN A 45 -8.29 -2.63 11.23
CA ASN A 45 -8.65 -1.96 10.00
C ASN A 45 -7.53 -2.09 8.96
N ASN A 46 -7.07 -3.32 8.75
CA ASN A 46 -5.92 -3.54 7.87
C ASN A 46 -6.17 -3.09 6.43
N SER A 47 -7.41 -3.14 5.96
CA SER A 47 -7.72 -2.69 4.60
C SER A 47 -7.37 -1.22 4.40
N GLU A 48 -7.59 -0.39 5.41
CA GLU A 48 -7.24 1.01 5.34
C GLU A 48 -5.73 1.21 5.26
N HIS A 49 -4.99 0.41 6.01
CA HIS A 49 -3.52 0.47 5.98
C HIS A 49 -2.96 -0.02 4.65
N PHE A 50 -3.50 -1.09 4.11
CA PHE A 50 -3.09 -1.56 2.79
C PHE A 50 -3.41 -0.51 1.72
N ALA A 51 -4.59 0.07 1.77
CA ALA A 51 -5.00 1.07 0.79
C ALA A 51 -4.09 2.31 0.86
N GLY A 52 -3.73 2.73 2.07
CA GLY A 52 -2.83 3.87 2.24
C GLY A 52 -1.47 3.62 1.62
N LYS A 53 -0.89 2.46 1.92
CA LYS A 53 0.41 2.11 1.33
C LYS A 53 0.33 1.95 -0.18
N PHE A 54 -0.75 1.37 -0.66
CA PHE A 54 -0.93 1.19 -2.09
C PHE A 54 -1.04 2.54 -2.81
N ALA A 55 -1.77 3.48 -2.22
CA ALA A 55 -1.90 4.81 -2.80
C ALA A 55 -0.54 5.50 -2.95
N ILE A 56 0.32 5.36 -1.95
CA ILE A 56 1.67 5.91 -2.00
C ILE A 56 2.47 5.25 -3.13
N LYS A 57 2.40 3.94 -3.21
CA LYS A 57 3.12 3.19 -4.23
C LYS A 57 2.64 3.56 -5.64
N GLU A 58 1.34 3.75 -5.81
CA GLU A 58 0.79 4.18 -7.09
C GLU A 58 1.28 5.56 -7.47
N ALA A 59 1.27 6.48 -6.52
CA ALA A 59 1.71 7.85 -6.78
C ALA A 59 3.18 7.88 -7.22
N VAL A 60 4.02 7.11 -6.52
CA VAL A 60 5.43 7.03 -6.87
C VAL A 60 5.61 6.39 -8.23
N LYS A 61 4.90 5.31 -8.49
CA LYS A 61 5.03 4.61 -9.75
C LYS A 61 4.63 5.48 -10.94
N LYS A 62 3.61 6.29 -10.77
CA LYS A 62 3.17 7.22 -11.82
C LYS A 62 4.15 8.35 -12.05
N SER A 63 4.89 8.74 -11.02
CA SER A 63 5.83 9.86 -11.15
C SER A 63 7.19 9.44 -11.69
N ILE A 64 7.45 8.16 -11.80
CA ILE A 64 8.73 7.65 -12.29
C ILE A 64 8.55 7.13 -13.71
N LYS A 65 9.44 7.55 -14.60
CA LYS A 65 9.36 7.13 -16.00
C LYS A 65 9.82 5.71 -16.24
N GLU A 66 10.65 5.19 -15.36
CA GLU A 66 11.15 3.83 -15.49
C GLU A 66 10.15 2.83 -14.97
N LYS A 67 10.17 1.62 -15.51
CA LYS A 67 9.33 0.57 -15.02
C LYS A 67 9.86 0.09 -13.67
N ILE A 68 9.02 0.16 -12.68
CA ILE A 68 9.38 -0.26 -11.35
C ILE A 68 8.21 -1.06 -10.78
N ASN A 69 8.49 -2.13 -10.08
CA ASN A 69 7.46 -2.95 -9.47
C ASN A 69 7.02 -2.34 -8.15
N PHE A 70 5.78 -2.55 -7.78
CA PHE A 70 5.27 -2.05 -6.50
C PHE A 70 6.12 -2.50 -5.31
N LYS A 71 6.63 -3.72 -5.34
CA LYS A 71 7.44 -4.22 -4.23
C LYS A 71 8.77 -3.51 -4.08
N GLU A 72 9.25 -2.88 -5.15
CA GLU A 72 10.49 -2.14 -5.09
C GLU A 72 10.32 -0.77 -4.45
N ILE A 73 9.08 -0.33 -4.29
CA ILE A 73 8.78 0.93 -3.62
C ILE A 73 8.47 0.60 -2.17
N LEU A 74 9.42 0.87 -1.29
CA LEU A 74 9.27 0.51 0.11
C LEU A 74 8.63 1.65 0.89
N THR A 75 7.73 1.31 1.78
CA THR A 75 7.11 2.29 2.67
C THR A 75 7.55 2.00 4.09
N SER A 76 7.91 3.05 4.80
CA SER A 76 8.35 2.92 6.18
C SER A 76 7.15 2.82 7.11
N HIS A 77 7.34 2.14 8.22
CA HIS A 77 6.32 2.04 9.25
C HIS A 77 6.57 3.00 10.40
N ASN A 78 7.59 3.83 10.27
CA ASN A 78 7.97 4.70 11.35
C ASN A 78 7.10 5.91 11.45
N ASN A 79 6.79 6.28 12.67
CA ASN A 79 6.07 7.50 12.96
C ASN A 79 4.69 7.53 12.35
N LEU A 80 4.18 8.69 12.20
CA LEU A 80 2.83 8.92 11.75
C LEU A 80 2.71 9.01 10.25
N LYS A 81 3.83 9.03 9.56
CA LYS A 81 3.83 9.18 8.11
C LYS A 81 4.69 8.12 7.47
N PRO A 82 4.21 7.47 6.42
CA PRO A 82 5.05 6.54 5.69
C PRO A 82 6.16 7.27 4.97
N LYS A 83 7.30 6.64 4.88
CA LYS A 83 8.42 7.14 4.09
C LYS A 83 8.58 6.22 2.90
N ILE A 84 8.96 6.81 1.79
CA ILE A 84 9.23 6.04 0.59
C ILE A 84 10.73 5.92 0.44
N ILE A 85 11.19 4.68 0.27
CA ILE A 85 12.61 4.41 0.15
C ILE A 85 12.81 3.65 -1.16
N PHE A 86 13.71 4.13 -1.93
CA PHE A 86 14.06 3.47 -3.19
C PHE A 86 15.34 2.70 -3.06
#